data_0391f2b662fdda2e64ff633f8e325dd4
#
_entry.id   0391f2b662fdda2e64ff633f8e325dd4
#
_cell.length_a   1.000
_cell.length_b   1.000
_cell.length_c   1.000
_cell.angle_alpha   90.00
_cell.angle_beta   90.00
_cell.angle_gamma   90.00
#
_symmetry.space_group_name_H-M   'P 1'
#
loop_
_entity.id
_entity.type
_entity.pdbx_description
1 polymer ?
#
loop_
_entity_poly.entity_id
_entity_poly.type
_entity_poly.pdbx_seq_one_letter_code
_entity_poly.pdbx_strand_id
1 'polypeptide(L)'
;MVVTGRVLSYRILNVFTDGDIGFSGNPLCVFEDATGLSEQEMQNLARQLNLSETTFITPGDADVSANVRIFTPNYEMPFAGHPSLGTAHVVRELSRSGDTVLLRMPAGDIPVRRRDNLWTLQANAPVSFPVDMARADLSAMIGLSAGRLAGEPLWVDTGALQLILPLQEASDVAAAAADPKLLAKFATKPDGESLVYLWAPTGPDTIEARCFFTQGHSVIEDPATGSACANLGGWFLANRQRGIQRRIHQGSTVQRPSVLDLTVADDGTILVTGAVREVGRGTFTL
;
A
#
# COMPACT_ATOMS: atom_id res chain seq x y z
N MET A 1 12.17 39.55 -18.03
CA MET A 1 11.28 39.16 -16.93
C MET A 1 11.81 37.86 -16.38
N VAL A 2 12.34 37.87 -15.16
CA VAL A 2 12.66 36.60 -14.46
C VAL A 2 11.29 36.04 -14.10
N VAL A 3 10.90 34.92 -14.75
CA VAL A 3 9.77 34.13 -14.30
C VAL A 3 10.24 33.55 -12.95
N THR A 4 9.77 34.14 -11.85
CA THR A 4 10.00 33.59 -10.54
C THR A 4 9.19 32.28 -10.49
N GLY A 5 9.85 31.18 -10.83
CA GLY A 5 9.24 29.86 -10.74
C GLY A 5 8.79 29.59 -9.31
N ARG A 6 7.65 28.94 -9.16
CA ARG A 6 7.14 28.50 -7.86
C ARG A 6 8.03 27.37 -7.34
N VAL A 7 8.55 27.52 -6.14
CA VAL A 7 9.42 26.51 -5.50
C VAL A 7 8.61 25.71 -4.50
N LEU A 8 8.63 24.38 -4.64
CA LEU A 8 7.89 23.42 -3.82
C LEU A 8 8.88 22.53 -3.08
N SER A 9 8.84 22.52 -1.76
CA SER A 9 9.64 21.57 -0.94
C SER A 9 9.02 20.19 -0.98
N TYR A 10 9.87 19.16 -1.11
CA TYR A 10 9.44 17.77 -1.07
C TYR A 10 10.38 16.90 -0.24
N ARG A 11 9.87 15.76 0.21
CA ARG A 11 10.63 14.68 0.82
C ARG A 11 10.44 13.39 0.06
N ILE A 12 11.50 12.58 0.03
CA ILE A 12 11.45 11.19 -0.43
C ILE A 12 11.55 10.29 0.80
N LEU A 13 10.59 9.41 0.94
CA LEU A 13 10.49 8.46 2.04
C LEU A 13 10.46 7.04 1.49
N ASN A 14 10.89 6.10 2.32
CA ASN A 14 10.59 4.68 2.16
C ASN A 14 9.66 4.26 3.29
N VAL A 15 8.53 3.63 2.95
CA VAL A 15 7.52 3.15 3.90
C VAL A 15 7.55 1.64 3.95
N PHE A 16 7.37 1.03 5.11
CA PHE A 16 7.53 -0.40 5.36
C PHE A 16 8.98 -0.87 5.20
N THR A 17 9.92 -0.06 5.71
CA THR A 17 11.36 -0.38 5.59
C THR A 17 11.74 -1.62 6.40
N ASP A 18 12.72 -2.36 5.90
CA ASP A 18 13.30 -3.51 6.59
C ASP A 18 14.59 -3.08 7.32
N GLY A 19 14.47 -2.85 8.62
CA GLY A 19 15.59 -2.48 9.49
C GLY A 19 16.39 -1.30 8.94
N ASP A 20 17.73 -1.48 8.86
CA ASP A 20 18.66 -0.46 8.40
C ASP A 20 18.98 -0.52 6.90
N ILE A 21 18.30 -1.36 6.13
CA ILE A 21 18.50 -1.48 4.69
C ILE A 21 18.04 -0.18 4.01
N GLY A 22 18.97 0.56 3.39
CA GLY A 22 18.74 1.91 2.86
C GLY A 22 17.74 1.96 1.69
N PHE A 23 17.71 0.89 0.85
CA PHE A 23 16.82 0.78 -0.31
C PHE A 23 15.70 -0.25 -0.08
N SER A 24 15.18 -0.30 1.12
CA SER A 24 14.02 -1.12 1.51
C SER A 24 12.73 -0.31 1.51
N GLY A 25 11.58 -1.00 1.54
CA GLY A 25 10.27 -0.37 1.63
C GLY A 25 9.73 0.18 0.30
N ASN A 26 8.53 0.73 0.34
CA ASN A 26 7.85 1.36 -0.80
C ASN A 26 8.18 2.85 -0.86
N PRO A 27 8.74 3.38 -1.97
CA PRO A 27 9.09 4.79 -2.08
C PRO A 27 7.86 5.68 -2.21
N LEU A 28 7.95 6.86 -1.58
CA LEU A 28 6.91 7.89 -1.58
C LEU A 28 7.55 9.26 -1.70
N CYS A 29 7.00 10.11 -2.55
CA CYS A 29 7.28 11.55 -2.52
C CYS A 29 6.15 12.29 -1.83
N VAL A 30 6.50 13.19 -0.91
CA VAL A 30 5.56 14.04 -0.16
C VAL A 30 5.93 15.49 -0.41
N PHE A 31 5.04 16.26 -1.04
CA PHE A 31 5.16 17.71 -1.14
C PHE A 31 4.65 18.34 0.17
N GLU A 32 5.53 19.11 0.84
CA GLU A 32 5.29 19.63 2.19
C GLU A 32 4.20 20.71 2.24
N ASP A 33 4.04 21.50 1.16
CA ASP A 33 2.98 22.49 0.99
C ASP A 33 2.58 22.58 -0.48
N ALA A 34 1.36 22.16 -0.76
CA ALA A 34 0.74 22.19 -2.08
C ALA A 34 -0.33 23.30 -2.21
N THR A 35 -0.35 24.26 -1.27
CA THR A 35 -1.31 25.38 -1.28
C THR A 35 -1.29 26.10 -2.62
N GLY A 36 -2.46 26.16 -3.28
CA GLY A 36 -2.67 26.82 -4.58
C GLY A 36 -2.12 26.03 -5.79
N LEU A 37 -1.66 24.78 -5.64
CA LEU A 37 -1.49 23.88 -6.78
C LEU A 37 -2.86 23.47 -7.33
N SER A 38 -3.00 23.50 -8.63
CA SER A 38 -4.12 22.89 -9.32
C SER A 38 -3.99 21.36 -9.33
N GLU A 39 -5.11 20.68 -9.51
CA GLU A 39 -5.13 19.21 -9.68
C GLU A 39 -4.23 18.77 -10.83
N GLN A 40 -4.25 19.50 -11.95
CA GLN A 40 -3.40 19.18 -13.10
C GLN A 40 -1.91 19.32 -12.79
N GLU A 41 -1.50 20.31 -11.98
CA GLU A 41 -0.10 20.44 -11.55
C GLU A 41 0.30 19.30 -10.64
N MET A 42 -0.54 18.89 -9.67
CA MET A 42 -0.29 17.74 -8.81
C MET A 42 -0.17 16.45 -9.63
N GLN A 43 -1.08 16.23 -10.58
CA GLN A 43 -1.03 15.06 -11.47
C GLN A 43 0.24 15.05 -12.34
N ASN A 44 0.66 16.22 -12.84
CA ASN A 44 1.87 16.32 -13.65
C ASN A 44 3.13 16.06 -12.82
N LEU A 45 3.18 16.53 -11.57
CA LEU A 45 4.28 16.25 -10.63
C LEU A 45 4.35 14.76 -10.29
N ALA A 46 3.23 14.12 -10.00
CA ALA A 46 3.17 12.69 -9.74
C ALA A 46 3.65 11.88 -10.96
N ARG A 47 3.24 12.27 -12.16
CA ARG A 47 3.71 11.66 -13.42
C ARG A 47 5.20 11.86 -13.66
N GLN A 48 5.73 13.07 -13.37
CA GLN A 48 7.14 13.38 -13.52
C GLN A 48 8.02 12.56 -12.59
N LEU A 49 7.59 12.34 -11.35
CA LEU A 49 8.30 11.55 -10.36
C LEU A 49 8.20 10.04 -10.62
N ASN A 50 7.11 9.60 -11.23
CA ASN A 50 6.84 8.20 -11.62
C ASN A 50 7.05 7.18 -10.48
N LEU A 51 6.72 7.57 -9.25
CA LEU A 51 6.60 6.67 -8.11
C LEU A 51 5.20 6.05 -8.09
N SER A 52 5.00 4.98 -7.32
CA SER A 52 3.66 4.36 -7.14
C SER A 52 2.64 5.43 -6.78
N GLU A 53 2.96 6.26 -5.78
CA GLU A 53 2.18 7.42 -5.38
C GLU A 53 3.06 8.61 -5.00
N THR A 54 2.45 9.78 -5.10
CA THR A 54 2.95 11.06 -4.64
C THR A 54 1.85 11.74 -3.83
N THR A 55 2.19 12.31 -2.68
CA THR A 55 1.22 13.02 -1.83
C THR A 55 1.49 14.51 -1.76
N PHE A 56 0.41 15.24 -1.57
CA PHE A 56 0.38 16.70 -1.53
C PHE A 56 -0.33 17.15 -0.25
N ILE A 57 0.41 17.85 0.60
CA ILE A 57 -0.09 18.37 1.88
C ILE A 57 -0.59 19.79 1.67
N THR A 58 -1.74 20.12 2.25
CA THR A 58 -2.17 21.49 2.50
C THR A 58 -2.53 21.64 3.98
N PRO A 59 -2.46 22.89 4.53
CA PRO A 59 -2.77 23.11 5.93
C PRO A 59 -4.12 22.53 6.33
N GLY A 60 -4.14 21.85 7.48
CA GLY A 60 -5.38 21.41 8.14
C GLY A 60 -6.14 22.58 8.76
N ASP A 61 -7.25 22.25 9.40
CA ASP A 61 -8.03 23.17 10.24
C ASP A 61 -7.87 22.80 11.74
N ALA A 62 -8.78 23.29 12.58
CA ALA A 62 -8.75 22.98 14.02
C ALA A 62 -8.98 21.49 14.34
N ASP A 63 -9.61 20.77 13.43
CA ASP A 63 -10.04 19.37 13.64
C ASP A 63 -9.05 18.35 13.08
N VAL A 64 -8.24 18.72 12.07
CA VAL A 64 -7.30 17.79 11.41
C VAL A 64 -5.90 18.36 11.31
N SER A 65 -4.90 17.48 11.35
CA SER A 65 -3.48 17.86 11.28
C SER A 65 -3.09 18.40 9.91
N ALA A 66 -3.65 17.84 8.83
CA ALA A 66 -3.43 18.26 7.46
C ALA A 66 -4.52 17.73 6.53
N ASN A 67 -4.74 18.42 5.40
CA ASN A 67 -5.45 17.86 4.26
C ASN A 67 -4.43 17.24 3.31
N VAL A 68 -4.77 16.10 2.71
CA VAL A 68 -3.86 15.32 1.87
C VAL A 68 -4.56 14.85 0.61
N ARG A 69 -3.90 15.03 -0.53
CA ARG A 69 -4.28 14.42 -1.81
C ARG A 69 -3.21 13.44 -2.24
N ILE A 70 -3.63 12.31 -2.82
CA ILE A 70 -2.76 11.20 -3.21
C ILE A 70 -2.93 10.97 -4.71
N PHE A 71 -1.82 10.97 -5.45
CA PHE A 71 -1.83 10.76 -6.89
C PHE A 71 -0.90 9.62 -7.28
N THR A 72 -1.42 8.71 -8.11
CA THR A 72 -0.60 7.83 -8.93
C THR A 72 -0.07 8.62 -10.15
N PRO A 73 0.82 8.09 -10.98
CA PRO A 73 1.18 8.72 -12.23
C PRO A 73 -0.01 8.97 -13.18
N ASN A 74 -1.15 8.31 -12.99
CA ASN A 74 -2.27 8.32 -13.93
C ASN A 74 -3.54 9.01 -13.39
N TYR A 75 -3.83 8.93 -12.08
CA TYR A 75 -5.08 9.43 -11.49
C TYR A 75 -4.92 9.70 -9.99
N GLU A 76 -5.86 10.44 -9.42
CA GLU A 76 -5.97 10.67 -7.98
C GLU A 76 -6.66 9.51 -7.28
N MET A 77 -6.12 9.10 -6.13
CA MET A 77 -6.71 8.08 -5.26
C MET A 77 -7.39 8.73 -4.05
N PRO A 78 -8.59 8.24 -3.66
CA PRO A 78 -9.26 8.77 -2.47
C PRO A 78 -8.53 8.41 -1.16
N PHE A 79 -7.74 7.34 -1.18
CA PHE A 79 -6.98 6.81 -0.06
C PHE A 79 -5.92 5.81 -0.53
N ALA A 80 -4.77 5.76 0.15
CA ALA A 80 -3.79 4.69 0.00
C ALA A 80 -3.00 4.50 1.31
N GLY A 81 -2.69 3.23 1.66
CA GLY A 81 -2.12 2.87 2.97
C GLY A 81 -0.72 3.41 3.21
N HIS A 82 0.27 3.02 2.38
CA HIS A 82 1.66 3.46 2.58
C HIS A 82 1.83 4.98 2.42
N PRO A 83 1.12 5.66 1.48
CA PRO A 83 1.16 7.12 1.39
C PRO A 83 0.66 7.81 2.66
N SER A 84 -0.38 7.25 3.31
CA SER A 84 -0.90 7.79 4.56
C SER A 84 0.12 7.70 5.70
N LEU A 85 0.83 6.57 5.83
CA LEU A 85 1.87 6.40 6.86
C LEU A 85 3.04 7.36 6.63
N GLY A 86 3.54 7.46 5.39
CA GLY A 86 4.65 8.35 5.04
C GLY A 86 4.28 9.83 5.18
N THR A 87 3.07 10.22 4.75
CA THR A 87 2.60 11.60 4.89
C THR A 87 2.41 11.97 6.36
N ALA A 88 1.86 11.07 7.20
CA ALA A 88 1.73 11.31 8.62
C ALA A 88 3.09 11.55 9.31
N HIS A 89 4.14 10.83 8.87
CA HIS A 89 5.51 11.08 9.33
C HIS A 89 5.96 12.51 9.03
N VAL A 90 5.75 13.00 7.80
CA VAL A 90 6.10 14.36 7.39
C VAL A 90 5.28 15.40 8.14
N VAL A 91 3.95 15.25 8.20
CA VAL A 91 3.04 16.17 8.91
C VAL A 91 3.43 16.30 10.38
N ARG A 92 3.73 15.17 11.05
CA ARG A 92 4.17 15.20 12.44
C ARG A 92 5.45 16.02 12.64
N GLU A 93 6.41 15.90 11.75
CA GLU A 93 7.65 16.69 11.84
C GLU A 93 7.42 18.18 11.57
N LEU A 94 6.60 18.52 10.58
CA LEU A 94 6.28 19.90 10.21
C LEU A 94 5.50 20.62 11.32
N SER A 95 4.48 19.97 11.86
CA SER A 95 3.56 20.57 12.85
C SER A 95 4.02 20.37 14.31
N ARG A 96 5.08 19.54 14.54
CA ARG A 96 5.49 19.08 15.88
C ARG A 96 4.31 18.50 16.67
N SER A 97 3.38 17.85 15.97
CA SER A 97 2.22 17.20 16.57
C SER A 97 2.61 15.99 17.41
N GLY A 98 1.69 15.51 18.24
CA GLY A 98 1.87 14.30 19.05
C GLY A 98 1.98 13.00 18.22
N ASP A 99 1.77 11.87 18.89
CA ASP A 99 1.90 10.54 18.26
C ASP A 99 0.63 10.09 17.50
N THR A 100 -0.38 10.93 17.42
CA THR A 100 -1.55 10.74 16.56
C THR A 100 -1.65 11.88 15.57
N VAL A 101 -1.66 11.56 14.30
CA VAL A 101 -1.83 12.50 13.18
C VAL A 101 -3.15 12.19 12.50
N LEU A 102 -4.04 13.16 12.41
CA LEU A 102 -5.32 13.02 11.71
C LEU A 102 -5.20 13.67 10.33
N LEU A 103 -5.26 12.86 9.28
CA LEU A 103 -5.16 13.29 7.89
C LEU A 103 -6.55 13.31 7.25
N ARG A 104 -6.95 14.44 6.67
CA ARG A 104 -8.19 14.52 5.88
C ARG A 104 -7.89 14.23 4.42
N MET A 105 -8.60 13.24 3.88
CA MET A 105 -8.50 12.77 2.49
C MET A 105 -9.90 12.68 1.88
N PRO A 106 -10.04 12.49 0.55
CA PRO A 106 -11.35 12.26 -0.06
C PRO A 106 -12.14 11.09 0.56
N ALA A 107 -11.46 10.05 1.05
CA ALA A 107 -12.08 8.92 1.76
C ALA A 107 -12.51 9.22 3.20
N GLY A 108 -12.19 10.41 3.75
CA GLY A 108 -12.52 10.83 5.12
C GLY A 108 -11.32 11.19 5.97
N ASP A 109 -11.55 11.34 7.26
CA ASP A 109 -10.52 11.66 8.25
C ASP A 109 -9.84 10.38 8.75
N ILE A 110 -8.56 10.25 8.47
CA ILE A 110 -7.77 9.03 8.68
C ILE A 110 -6.80 9.23 9.84
N PRO A 111 -7.04 8.59 11.00
CA PRO A 111 -6.11 8.62 12.11
C PRO A 111 -4.92 7.68 11.87
N VAL A 112 -3.72 8.22 11.92
CA VAL A 112 -2.47 7.48 11.85
C VAL A 112 -1.74 7.63 13.18
N ARG A 113 -1.34 6.52 13.78
CA ARG A 113 -0.70 6.51 15.10
C ARG A 113 0.76 6.13 15.00
N ARG A 114 1.59 6.78 15.78
CA ARG A 114 3.01 6.49 15.92
C ARG A 114 3.31 5.85 17.28
N ARG A 115 4.17 4.86 17.24
CA ARG A 115 4.85 4.35 18.44
C ARG A 115 6.31 4.08 18.07
N ASP A 116 7.23 4.79 18.71
CA ASP A 116 8.65 4.77 18.39
C ASP A 116 8.90 5.21 16.91
N ASN A 117 9.45 4.35 16.08
CA ASN A 117 9.63 4.57 14.63
C ASN A 117 8.58 3.89 13.77
N LEU A 118 7.58 3.26 14.39
CA LEU A 118 6.52 2.53 13.71
C LEU A 118 5.26 3.39 13.58
N TRP A 119 4.64 3.32 12.43
CA TRP A 119 3.39 3.98 12.09
C TRP A 119 2.30 2.96 11.84
N THR A 120 1.14 3.16 12.42
CA THR A 120 0.02 2.23 12.37
C THR A 120 -1.22 2.89 11.81
N LEU A 121 -1.86 2.20 10.88
CA LEU A 121 -3.14 2.52 10.29
C LEU A 121 -4.15 1.44 10.66
N GLN A 122 -5.37 1.85 11.01
CA GLN A 122 -6.49 0.94 11.15
C GLN A 122 -7.23 0.83 9.81
N ALA A 123 -7.47 -0.39 9.36
CA ALA A 123 -8.27 -0.64 8.17
C ALA A 123 -9.77 -0.58 8.46
N ASN A 124 -10.58 -0.38 7.43
CA ASN A 124 -12.03 -0.51 7.54
C ASN A 124 -12.43 -1.95 7.85
N ALA A 125 -13.67 -2.13 8.35
CA ALA A 125 -14.25 -3.46 8.52
C ALA A 125 -14.25 -4.19 7.16
N PRO A 126 -13.75 -5.45 7.09
CA PRO A 126 -13.61 -6.15 5.83
C PRO A 126 -14.95 -6.66 5.32
N VAL A 127 -15.13 -6.60 4.00
CA VAL A 127 -16.13 -7.38 3.28
C VAL A 127 -15.39 -8.41 2.45
N SER A 128 -15.86 -9.67 2.45
CA SER A 128 -15.22 -10.75 1.69
C SER A 128 -16.24 -11.49 0.83
N PHE A 129 -15.80 -11.89 -0.36
CA PHE A 129 -16.59 -12.61 -1.34
C PHE A 129 -15.86 -13.86 -1.82
N PRO A 130 -16.56 -14.97 -2.09
CA PRO A 130 -15.97 -16.13 -2.73
C PRO A 130 -15.49 -15.78 -4.16
N VAL A 131 -14.49 -16.48 -4.62
CA VAL A 131 -13.97 -16.38 -5.99
C VAL A 131 -14.67 -17.43 -6.85
N ASP A 132 -15.47 -16.97 -7.82
CA ASP A 132 -16.16 -17.85 -8.78
C ASP A 132 -15.25 -18.10 -10.00
N MET A 133 -14.11 -18.77 -9.77
CA MET A 133 -13.15 -19.17 -10.80
C MET A 133 -12.54 -20.52 -10.47
N ALA A 134 -12.22 -21.29 -11.51
CA ALA A 134 -11.53 -22.56 -11.31
C ALA A 134 -10.13 -22.34 -10.73
N ARG A 135 -9.71 -23.18 -9.78
CA ARG A 135 -8.36 -23.11 -9.18
C ARG A 135 -7.25 -23.22 -10.26
N ALA A 136 -7.52 -23.98 -11.34
CA ALA A 136 -6.59 -24.08 -12.46
C ALA A 136 -6.36 -22.75 -13.18
N ASP A 137 -7.42 -21.92 -13.36
CA ASP A 137 -7.33 -20.61 -13.98
C ASP A 137 -6.58 -19.62 -13.08
N LEU A 138 -6.86 -19.64 -11.77
CA LEU A 138 -6.15 -18.82 -10.79
C LEU A 138 -4.66 -19.16 -10.73
N SER A 139 -4.32 -20.44 -10.77
CA SER A 139 -2.92 -20.90 -10.76
C SER A 139 -2.21 -20.56 -12.07
N ALA A 140 -2.87 -20.74 -13.22
CA ALA A 140 -2.32 -20.36 -14.51
C ALA A 140 -2.06 -18.83 -14.60
N MET A 141 -2.94 -18.01 -14.00
CA MET A 141 -2.78 -16.55 -13.92
C MET A 141 -1.45 -16.13 -13.29
N ILE A 142 -0.97 -16.90 -12.32
CA ILE A 142 0.29 -16.63 -11.61
C ILE A 142 1.43 -17.59 -12.01
N GLY A 143 1.27 -18.32 -13.13
CA GLY A 143 2.30 -19.20 -13.68
C GLY A 143 2.57 -20.47 -12.87
N LEU A 144 1.64 -20.91 -12.02
CA LEU A 144 1.78 -22.09 -11.17
C LEU A 144 0.80 -23.21 -11.56
N SER A 145 1.04 -24.43 -11.05
CA SER A 145 0.10 -25.54 -11.18
C SER A 145 -1.04 -25.43 -10.17
N ALA A 146 -2.22 -25.98 -10.49
CA ALA A 146 -3.42 -25.91 -9.65
C ALA A 146 -3.24 -26.44 -8.22
N GLY A 147 -2.33 -27.39 -8.03
CA GLY A 147 -2.03 -27.97 -6.71
C GLY A 147 -1.24 -27.04 -5.77
N ARG A 148 -0.81 -25.85 -6.23
CA ARG A 148 -0.02 -24.91 -5.41
C ARG A 148 -0.88 -23.91 -4.63
N LEU A 149 -2.17 -23.83 -4.90
CA LEU A 149 -3.07 -23.02 -4.10
C LEU A 149 -3.39 -23.73 -2.77
N ALA A 150 -3.24 -23.01 -1.67
CA ALA A 150 -3.69 -23.40 -0.34
C ALA A 150 -5.03 -22.72 -0.01
N GLY A 151 -5.82 -23.26 0.92
CA GLY A 151 -7.04 -22.60 1.41
C GLY A 151 -8.00 -22.12 0.31
N GLU A 152 -8.92 -21.24 0.69
CA GLU A 152 -9.88 -20.65 -0.25
C GLU A 152 -9.42 -19.24 -0.68
N PRO A 153 -9.27 -18.98 -1.99
CA PRO A 153 -9.09 -17.63 -2.50
C PRO A 153 -10.33 -16.78 -2.20
N LEU A 154 -10.11 -15.52 -1.84
CA LEU A 154 -11.20 -14.58 -1.56
C LEU A 154 -10.93 -13.23 -2.22
N TRP A 155 -11.99 -12.60 -2.69
CA TRP A 155 -12.03 -11.16 -2.86
C TRP A 155 -12.24 -10.54 -1.48
N VAL A 156 -11.38 -9.61 -1.10
CA VAL A 156 -11.47 -8.91 0.19
C VAL A 156 -11.37 -7.40 -0.03
N ASP A 157 -12.21 -6.65 0.67
CA ASP A 157 -12.27 -5.20 0.64
C ASP A 157 -12.22 -4.64 2.07
N THR A 158 -11.15 -3.93 2.39
CA THR A 158 -10.98 -3.11 3.60
C THR A 158 -10.84 -1.62 3.28
N GLY A 159 -11.29 -1.21 2.09
CA GLY A 159 -11.16 0.12 1.50
C GLY A 159 -10.59 0.08 0.07
N ALA A 160 -10.13 -1.09 -0.37
CA ALA A 160 -9.74 -1.37 -1.75
C ALA A 160 -9.95 -2.87 -2.00
N LEU A 161 -10.83 -3.21 -2.94
CA LEU A 161 -11.12 -4.61 -3.28
C LEU A 161 -9.90 -5.26 -3.94
N GLN A 162 -9.48 -6.45 -3.45
CA GLN A 162 -8.32 -7.18 -3.99
C GLN A 162 -8.53 -8.68 -3.90
N LEU A 163 -7.93 -9.41 -4.84
CA LEU A 163 -7.90 -10.86 -4.84
C LEU A 163 -6.77 -11.36 -3.93
N ILE A 164 -7.12 -12.04 -2.85
CA ILE A 164 -6.18 -12.64 -1.90
C ILE A 164 -6.06 -14.13 -2.18
N LEU A 165 -4.85 -14.56 -2.56
CA LEU A 165 -4.57 -15.90 -3.06
C LEU A 165 -3.56 -16.62 -2.17
N PRO A 166 -3.99 -17.52 -1.29
CA PRO A 166 -3.10 -18.31 -0.44
C PRO A 166 -2.37 -19.38 -1.25
N LEU A 167 -1.07 -19.53 -1.04
CA LEU A 167 -0.20 -20.55 -1.63
C LEU A 167 0.30 -21.52 -0.55
N GLN A 168 0.76 -22.69 -0.96
CA GLN A 168 1.19 -23.73 -0.01
C GLN A 168 2.51 -23.38 0.67
N GLU A 169 3.47 -22.85 -0.09
CA GLU A 169 4.83 -22.62 0.38
C GLU A 169 5.38 -21.27 -0.11
N ALA A 170 6.32 -20.72 0.64
CA ALA A 170 7.03 -19.51 0.24
C ALA A 170 7.78 -19.66 -1.09
N SER A 171 8.24 -20.85 -1.41
CA SER A 171 8.84 -21.19 -2.70
C SER A 171 7.87 -21.01 -3.87
N ASP A 172 6.56 -21.24 -3.64
CA ASP A 172 5.52 -20.98 -4.64
C ASP A 172 5.32 -19.46 -4.85
N VAL A 173 5.34 -18.70 -3.75
CA VAL A 173 5.29 -17.22 -3.83
C VAL A 173 6.49 -16.70 -4.64
N ALA A 174 7.69 -17.18 -4.33
CA ALA A 174 8.91 -16.78 -5.04
C ALA A 174 8.90 -17.17 -6.53
N ALA A 175 8.35 -18.33 -6.87
CA ALA A 175 8.27 -18.83 -8.24
C ALA A 175 7.14 -18.21 -9.08
N ALA A 176 6.19 -17.51 -8.45
CA ALA A 176 5.04 -16.94 -9.16
C ALA A 176 5.47 -15.91 -10.21
N ALA A 177 4.85 -16.00 -11.38
CA ALA A 177 5.04 -15.09 -12.51
C ALA A 177 3.66 -14.78 -13.14
N ALA A 178 3.14 -13.59 -12.85
CA ALA A 178 1.80 -13.22 -13.28
C ALA A 178 1.76 -12.97 -14.81
N ASP A 179 0.81 -13.63 -15.48
CA ASP A 179 0.52 -13.37 -16.91
C ASP A 179 -0.40 -12.14 -17.03
N PRO A 180 0.00 -11.10 -17.79
CA PRO A 180 -0.78 -9.86 -17.88
C PRO A 180 -2.18 -10.04 -18.45
N LYS A 181 -2.37 -10.97 -19.39
CA LYS A 181 -3.68 -11.23 -20.02
C LYS A 181 -4.61 -11.99 -19.08
N LEU A 182 -4.06 -12.97 -18.36
CA LEU A 182 -4.83 -13.75 -17.40
C LEU A 182 -5.12 -12.91 -16.14
N LEU A 183 -4.19 -12.06 -15.71
CA LEU A 183 -4.42 -11.12 -14.60
C LEU A 183 -5.54 -10.15 -14.96
N ALA A 184 -5.50 -9.54 -16.15
CA ALA A 184 -6.57 -8.68 -16.66
C ALA A 184 -7.92 -9.42 -16.82
N LYS A 185 -7.90 -10.72 -17.13
CA LYS A 185 -9.12 -11.51 -17.27
C LYS A 185 -9.74 -11.93 -15.94
N PHE A 186 -8.92 -12.30 -14.95
CA PHE A 186 -9.36 -12.98 -13.75
C PHE A 186 -9.29 -12.15 -12.47
N ALA A 187 -8.45 -11.10 -12.44
CA ALA A 187 -8.26 -10.27 -11.24
C ALA A 187 -8.68 -8.81 -11.44
N THR A 188 -9.48 -8.51 -12.47
CA THR A 188 -9.99 -7.16 -12.72
C THR A 188 -11.13 -6.82 -11.77
N LYS A 189 -10.99 -5.71 -11.07
CA LYS A 189 -11.97 -5.11 -10.20
C LYS A 189 -13.02 -4.30 -11.01
N PRO A 190 -14.16 -3.94 -10.39
CA PRO A 190 -15.16 -3.10 -11.05
C PRO A 190 -14.65 -1.74 -11.54
N ASP A 191 -13.60 -1.18 -10.93
CA ASP A 191 -12.94 0.07 -11.34
C ASP A 191 -11.97 -0.09 -12.52
N GLY A 192 -11.78 -1.33 -13.01
CA GLY A 192 -10.93 -1.65 -14.15
C GLY A 192 -9.49 -1.98 -13.80
N GLU A 193 -9.07 -1.85 -12.56
CA GLU A 193 -7.74 -2.30 -12.12
C GLU A 193 -7.71 -3.82 -11.93
N SER A 194 -6.57 -4.43 -12.23
CA SER A 194 -6.34 -5.86 -12.00
C SER A 194 -5.21 -6.02 -11.00
N LEU A 195 -5.51 -6.72 -9.88
CA LEU A 195 -4.54 -6.90 -8.81
C LEU A 195 -4.74 -8.24 -8.12
N VAL A 196 -3.64 -8.92 -7.81
CA VAL A 196 -3.61 -10.15 -7.00
C VAL A 196 -2.53 -10.05 -5.93
N TYR A 197 -2.87 -10.45 -4.71
CA TYR A 197 -1.97 -10.58 -3.59
C TYR A 197 -1.76 -12.06 -3.26
N LEU A 198 -0.53 -12.51 -3.43
CA LEU A 198 -0.09 -13.87 -3.14
C LEU A 198 0.57 -13.92 -1.78
N TRP A 199 0.32 -14.98 -1.02
CA TRP A 199 0.98 -15.14 0.25
C TRP A 199 1.11 -16.61 0.65
N ALA A 200 2.15 -16.92 1.44
CA ALA A 200 2.33 -18.22 2.10
C ALA A 200 3.02 -18.04 3.46
N PRO A 201 2.75 -18.90 4.44
CA PRO A 201 3.46 -18.89 5.71
C PRO A 201 4.92 -19.32 5.53
N THR A 202 5.83 -18.65 6.26
CA THR A 202 7.25 -19.04 6.36
C THR A 202 7.60 -19.51 7.78
N GLY A 203 6.69 -19.28 8.72
CA GLY A 203 6.81 -19.68 10.13
C GLY A 203 5.49 -19.45 10.86
N PRO A 204 5.48 -19.63 12.18
CA PRO A 204 4.25 -19.47 12.98
C PRO A 204 3.62 -18.07 12.84
N ASP A 205 4.47 -17.04 12.80
CA ASP A 205 4.05 -15.63 12.78
C ASP A 205 4.64 -14.85 11.61
N THR A 206 5.23 -15.54 10.62
CA THR A 206 5.86 -14.91 9.46
C THR A 206 5.25 -15.39 8.15
N ILE A 207 5.18 -14.48 7.19
CA ILE A 207 4.56 -14.67 5.89
C ILE A 207 5.48 -14.08 4.81
N GLU A 208 5.62 -14.80 3.69
CA GLU A 208 6.13 -14.23 2.44
C GLU A 208 4.96 -13.85 1.56
N ALA A 209 5.03 -12.65 0.93
CA ALA A 209 3.96 -12.16 0.08
C ALA A 209 4.50 -11.43 -1.16
N ARG A 210 3.69 -11.40 -2.22
CA ARG A 210 3.92 -10.58 -3.43
C ARG A 210 2.60 -10.00 -3.92
N CYS A 211 2.67 -8.79 -4.45
CA CYS A 211 1.51 -8.11 -5.04
C CYS A 211 1.79 -7.79 -6.51
N PHE A 212 0.93 -8.27 -7.40
CA PHE A 212 0.99 -7.97 -8.82
C PHE A 212 -0.23 -7.17 -9.24
N PHE A 213 0.00 -6.14 -10.06
CA PHE A 213 -1.08 -5.37 -10.67
C PHE A 213 -0.74 -5.04 -12.12
N THR A 214 -1.78 -4.70 -12.91
CA THR A 214 -1.58 -4.28 -14.29
C THR A 214 -1.37 -2.77 -14.40
N GLN A 215 -0.39 -2.37 -15.21
CA GLN A 215 -0.21 -1.00 -15.66
C GLN A 215 -0.13 -1.00 -17.19
N GLY A 216 -1.20 -0.56 -17.84
CA GLY A 216 -1.35 -0.74 -19.28
C GLY A 216 -1.38 -2.22 -19.67
N HIS A 217 -0.42 -2.65 -20.49
CA HIS A 217 -0.29 -4.05 -20.91
C HIS A 217 0.78 -4.84 -20.14
N SER A 218 1.38 -4.24 -19.14
CA SER A 218 2.46 -4.82 -18.33
C SER A 218 1.96 -5.20 -16.94
N VAL A 219 2.62 -6.20 -16.34
CA VAL A 219 2.48 -6.51 -14.92
C VAL A 219 3.60 -5.78 -14.16
N ILE A 220 3.22 -5.13 -13.09
CA ILE A 220 4.12 -4.51 -12.13
C ILE A 220 4.01 -5.27 -10.82
N GLU A 221 5.11 -5.44 -10.13
CA GLU A 221 5.15 -5.94 -8.76
C GLU A 221 5.36 -4.77 -7.79
N ASP A 222 4.44 -4.62 -6.83
CA ASP A 222 4.54 -3.60 -5.79
C ASP A 222 5.46 -4.08 -4.64
N PRO A 223 6.43 -3.27 -4.20
CA PRO A 223 7.36 -3.69 -3.15
C PRO A 223 6.73 -3.84 -1.76
N ALA A 224 5.68 -3.08 -1.44
CA ALA A 224 4.98 -3.19 -0.16
C ALA A 224 3.57 -2.61 -0.25
N THR A 225 2.56 -3.47 -0.09
CA THR A 225 1.16 -3.15 -0.34
C THR A 225 0.35 -3.14 0.97
N GLY A 226 0.27 -1.99 1.61
CA GLY A 226 -0.45 -1.84 2.89
C GLY A 226 -1.93 -2.21 2.82
N SER A 227 -2.62 -1.89 1.72
CA SER A 227 -4.03 -2.26 1.50
C SER A 227 -4.21 -3.77 1.36
N ALA A 228 -3.29 -4.46 0.68
CA ALA A 228 -3.35 -5.91 0.54
C ALA A 228 -3.00 -6.62 1.86
N CYS A 229 -2.07 -6.06 2.63
CA CYS A 229 -1.82 -6.51 4.00
C CYS A 229 -3.08 -6.41 4.87
N ALA A 230 -3.83 -5.30 4.79
CA ALA A 230 -5.11 -5.16 5.48
C ALA A 230 -6.15 -6.17 4.99
N ASN A 231 -6.24 -6.40 3.68
CA ASN A 231 -7.12 -7.40 3.09
C ASN A 231 -6.74 -8.83 3.48
N LEU A 232 -5.45 -9.12 3.67
CA LEU A 232 -5.03 -10.38 4.26
C LEU A 232 -5.58 -10.55 5.69
N GLY A 233 -5.63 -9.47 6.48
CA GLY A 233 -6.32 -9.45 7.78
C GLY A 233 -7.80 -9.80 7.65
N GLY A 234 -8.47 -9.27 6.62
CA GLY A 234 -9.86 -9.63 6.28
C GLY A 234 -10.01 -11.09 5.87
N TRP A 235 -9.04 -11.64 5.12
CA TRP A 235 -9.00 -13.06 4.78
C TRP A 235 -8.89 -13.93 6.04
N PHE A 236 -8.04 -13.58 7.00
CA PHE A 236 -7.94 -14.28 8.28
C PHE A 236 -9.27 -14.24 9.05
N LEU A 237 -9.94 -13.07 9.10
CA LEU A 237 -11.25 -12.95 9.74
C LEU A 237 -12.33 -13.81 9.08
N ALA A 238 -12.38 -13.86 7.75
CA ALA A 238 -13.28 -14.73 7.00
C ALA A 238 -13.04 -16.21 7.33
N ASN A 239 -11.79 -16.58 7.61
CA ASN A 239 -11.38 -17.91 8.06
C ASN A 239 -11.41 -18.09 9.59
N ARG A 240 -12.12 -17.21 10.32
CA ARG A 240 -12.34 -17.28 11.78
C ARG A 240 -11.05 -17.19 12.62
N GLN A 241 -10.01 -16.55 12.11
CA GLN A 241 -8.76 -16.32 12.83
C GLN A 241 -8.74 -14.91 13.39
N ARG A 242 -8.56 -14.77 14.70
CA ARG A 242 -8.48 -13.53 15.47
C ARG A 242 -7.39 -13.63 16.51
N GLY A 243 -7.04 -12.52 17.15
CA GLY A 243 -5.97 -12.48 18.16
C GLY A 243 -4.61 -12.84 17.58
N ILE A 244 -4.36 -12.51 16.31
CA ILE A 244 -3.14 -12.88 15.60
C ILE A 244 -2.30 -11.68 15.25
N GLN A 245 -0.99 -11.91 15.22
CA GLN A 245 0.01 -10.98 14.68
C GLN A 245 0.82 -11.71 13.64
N ARG A 246 1.09 -11.05 12.51
CA ARG A 246 1.89 -11.61 11.42
C ARG A 246 2.86 -10.56 10.91
N ARG A 247 4.11 -10.97 10.78
CA ARG A 247 5.13 -10.20 10.07
C ARG A 247 5.18 -10.66 8.63
N ILE A 248 4.98 -9.73 7.72
CA ILE A 248 4.90 -9.98 6.29
C ILE A 248 6.15 -9.44 5.64
N HIS A 249 6.87 -10.31 4.93
CA HIS A 249 7.97 -9.94 4.05
C HIS A 249 7.46 -9.86 2.63
N GLN A 250 7.76 -8.74 1.95
CA GLN A 250 7.36 -8.46 0.56
C GLN A 250 8.48 -7.73 -0.16
N GLY A 251 8.48 -7.73 -1.50
CA GLY A 251 9.32 -6.88 -2.33
C GLY A 251 10.77 -7.34 -2.54
N SER A 252 11.17 -8.49 -2.01
CA SER A 252 12.54 -9.02 -2.18
C SER A 252 12.89 -9.27 -3.67
N THR A 253 11.93 -9.72 -4.47
CA THR A 253 12.06 -10.00 -5.91
C THR A 253 12.29 -8.73 -6.74
N VAL A 254 11.81 -7.59 -6.29
CA VAL A 254 12.05 -6.28 -6.92
C VAL A 254 13.16 -5.49 -6.22
N GLN A 255 14.00 -6.17 -5.42
CA GLN A 255 15.15 -5.60 -4.71
C GLN A 255 14.80 -4.46 -3.76
N ARG A 256 13.59 -4.50 -3.21
CA ARG A 256 13.09 -3.58 -2.21
C ARG A 256 12.46 -4.35 -1.05
N PRO A 257 13.29 -5.08 -0.26
CA PRO A 257 12.77 -5.85 0.86
C PRO A 257 11.95 -4.95 1.79
N SER A 258 10.79 -5.42 2.18
CA SER A 258 9.82 -4.64 2.95
C SER A 258 9.22 -5.48 4.06
N VAL A 259 8.91 -4.84 5.18
CA VAL A 259 8.30 -5.48 6.35
C VAL A 259 7.03 -4.75 6.75
N LEU A 260 5.93 -5.49 6.74
CA LEU A 260 4.63 -5.02 7.19
C LEU A 260 4.21 -5.88 8.39
N ASP A 261 3.84 -5.27 9.49
CA ASP A 261 3.27 -5.98 10.65
C ASP A 261 1.74 -5.87 10.58
N LEU A 262 1.07 -7.01 10.48
CA LEU A 262 -0.38 -7.16 10.48
C LEU A 262 -0.85 -7.62 11.86
N THR A 263 -1.83 -6.92 12.42
CA THR A 263 -2.55 -7.37 13.62
C THR A 263 -4.03 -7.52 13.30
N VAL A 264 -4.59 -8.67 13.66
CA VAL A 264 -6.04 -8.90 13.69
C VAL A 264 -6.42 -9.13 15.13
N ALA A 265 -7.02 -8.14 15.76
CA ALA A 265 -7.38 -8.18 17.18
C ALA A 265 -8.57 -9.12 17.44
N ASP A 266 -8.82 -9.43 18.72
CA ASP A 266 -9.92 -10.32 19.13
C ASP A 266 -11.30 -9.74 18.77
N ASP A 267 -11.44 -8.42 18.78
CA ASP A 267 -12.65 -7.70 18.37
C ASP A 267 -12.85 -7.61 16.84
N GLY A 268 -11.85 -8.07 16.06
CA GLY A 268 -11.85 -8.01 14.61
C GLY A 268 -11.23 -6.75 14.02
N THR A 269 -10.67 -5.85 14.83
CA THR A 269 -9.92 -4.69 14.34
C THR A 269 -8.67 -5.14 13.60
N ILE A 270 -8.46 -4.61 12.39
CA ILE A 270 -7.29 -4.87 11.56
C ILE A 270 -6.38 -3.65 11.60
N LEU A 271 -5.11 -3.87 11.98
CA LEU A 271 -4.07 -2.85 12.01
C LEU A 271 -2.92 -3.25 11.08
N VAL A 272 -2.46 -2.29 10.30
CA VAL A 272 -1.25 -2.41 9.47
C VAL A 272 -0.22 -1.43 10.01
N THR A 273 0.95 -1.96 10.34
CA THR A 273 2.03 -1.20 10.96
C THR A 273 3.31 -1.35 10.15
N GLY A 274 4.09 -0.28 10.06
CA GLY A 274 5.41 -0.33 9.44
C GLY A 274 6.30 0.86 9.78
N ALA A 275 7.60 0.68 9.55
CA ALA A 275 8.58 1.73 9.73
C ALA A 275 8.59 2.67 8.52
N VAL A 276 8.86 3.94 8.79
CA VAL A 276 9.03 4.99 7.77
C VAL A 276 10.41 5.59 7.92
N ARG A 277 11.12 5.74 6.81
CA ARG A 277 12.44 6.37 6.76
C ARG A 277 12.46 7.46 5.68
N GLU A 278 12.84 8.67 6.05
CA GLU A 278 13.21 9.70 5.08
C GLU A 278 14.58 9.37 4.49
N VAL A 279 14.68 9.41 3.17
CA VAL A 279 15.92 9.11 2.41
C VAL A 279 16.42 10.29 1.59
N GLY A 280 15.62 11.34 1.46
CA GLY A 280 16.01 12.54 0.74
C GLY A 280 14.99 13.67 0.86
N ARG A 281 15.42 14.87 0.59
CA ARG A 281 14.57 16.06 0.48
C ARG A 281 15.16 17.05 -0.52
N GLY A 282 14.31 17.90 -1.07
CA GLY A 282 14.73 18.87 -2.04
C GLY A 282 13.64 19.88 -2.37
N THR A 283 13.86 20.61 -3.45
CA THR A 283 12.89 21.56 -4.00
C THR A 283 12.63 21.26 -5.46
N PHE A 284 11.38 21.41 -5.88
CA PHE A 284 10.94 21.35 -7.26
C PHE A 284 10.56 22.77 -7.71
N THR A 285 11.00 23.20 -8.89
CA THR A 285 10.67 24.51 -9.45
C THR A 285 9.72 24.34 -10.62
N LEU A 286 8.52 24.97 -10.53
CA LEU A 286 7.51 25.03 -11.59
C LEU A 286 7.65 26.30 -12.41
#